data_203320bfbddfe29e80beef02804a7705
#
_entry.id   203320bfbddfe29e80beef02804a7705
#
_cell.length_a   1.000
_cell.length_b   1.000
_cell.length_c   1.000
_cell.angle_alpha   90.00
_cell.angle_beta   90.00
_cell.angle_gamma   90.00
#
_symmetry.space_group_name_H-M   'P 1'
#
loop_
_entity.id
_entity.type
_entity.pdbx_description
1 polymer ?
#
loop_
_entity_poly.entity_id
_entity_poly.type
_entity_poly.pdbx_seq_one_letter_code
_entity_poly.pdbx_strand_id
1 'polypeptide(L)'
;MTGGSAGGSSLCSPTQNPEDDPRGWDGAGACDNGGSISIDGGYAEYGFGGNVTVSSGIGGNTHSGHMQILTRDSGVNGVSGNIRASTGKSMHGDSGKIEIATGDAMFHGSSGSVSVSTGESNEGQGGDIALQVGTGNT
;
A
#
# COMPACT_ATOMS: atom_id res chain seq x y z
N MET A 1 16.15 -4.54 -4.44
CA MET A 1 15.42 -5.78 -4.78
C MET A 1 14.46 -5.45 -5.90
N THR A 2 14.68 -5.99 -7.07
CA THR A 2 13.76 -5.85 -8.21
C THR A 2 12.64 -6.88 -8.02
N GLY A 3 11.41 -6.41 -7.89
CA GLY A 3 10.24 -7.29 -7.90
C GLY A 3 10.24 -8.07 -9.21
N GLY A 4 10.25 -9.41 -9.13
CA GLY A 4 10.21 -10.26 -10.28
C GLY A 4 8.90 -10.08 -11.05
N SER A 5 8.97 -9.67 -12.30
CA SER A 5 7.85 -9.86 -13.20
C SER A 5 7.79 -11.35 -13.54
N ALA A 6 6.68 -12.01 -13.26
CA ALA A 6 6.41 -13.33 -13.78
C ALA A 6 6.29 -13.24 -15.30
N GLY A 7 7.38 -13.53 -16.01
CA GLY A 7 7.40 -13.63 -17.47
C GLY A 7 6.77 -14.95 -17.89
N GLY A 8 5.46 -15.04 -17.88
CA GLY A 8 4.69 -16.11 -18.51
C GLY A 8 3.75 -15.48 -19.52
N SER A 9 3.95 -15.73 -20.79
CA SER A 9 3.00 -15.35 -21.85
C SER A 9 1.73 -16.15 -21.71
N SER A 10 0.88 -15.81 -20.74
CA SER A 10 -0.51 -16.25 -20.73
C SER A 10 -1.34 -15.13 -21.28
N LEU A 11 -1.71 -15.27 -22.53
CA LEU A 11 -2.67 -14.42 -23.20
C LEU A 11 -4.03 -14.61 -22.52
N CYS A 12 -4.34 -13.80 -21.51
CA CYS A 12 -5.72 -13.56 -21.14
C CYS A 12 -6.35 -12.75 -22.28
N SER A 13 -6.69 -13.41 -23.36
CA SER A 13 -7.47 -12.82 -24.43
C SER A 13 -8.95 -13.10 -24.13
N PRO A 14 -9.78 -12.08 -23.89
CA PRO A 14 -11.21 -12.28 -23.71
C PRO A 14 -11.94 -12.74 -24.99
N THR A 15 -11.22 -13.01 -26.06
CA THR A 15 -11.77 -13.33 -27.38
C THR A 15 -11.44 -14.74 -27.87
N GLN A 16 -10.80 -15.59 -27.08
CA GLN A 16 -10.62 -16.98 -27.50
C GLN A 16 -11.85 -17.81 -27.11
N ASN A 17 -12.53 -18.31 -28.14
CA ASN A 17 -13.59 -19.30 -27.99
C ASN A 17 -13.00 -20.57 -27.34
N PRO A 18 -13.59 -21.12 -26.27
CA PRO A 18 -13.09 -22.33 -25.61
C PRO A 18 -12.97 -23.56 -26.54
N GLU A 19 -13.66 -23.54 -27.65
CA GLU A 19 -13.68 -24.63 -28.63
C GLU A 19 -12.39 -24.70 -29.52
N ASP A 20 -11.57 -23.64 -29.49
CA ASP A 20 -10.38 -23.55 -30.33
C ASP A 20 -9.05 -23.87 -29.62
N ASP A 21 -9.09 -24.25 -28.30
CA ASP A 21 -7.89 -24.65 -27.59
C ASP A 21 -7.72 -26.17 -27.54
N PRO A 22 -6.77 -26.75 -28.34
CA PRO A 22 -6.52 -28.19 -28.34
C PRO A 22 -6.01 -28.76 -27.00
N ARG A 23 -5.78 -27.93 -25.99
CA ARG A 23 -5.32 -28.31 -24.66
C ARG A 23 -6.45 -28.51 -23.65
N GLY A 24 -7.73 -28.35 -24.07
CA GLY A 24 -8.88 -28.62 -23.24
C GLY A 24 -9.08 -27.65 -22.08
N TRP A 25 -8.70 -26.40 -22.23
CA TRP A 25 -8.94 -25.37 -21.23
C TRP A 25 -10.42 -25.02 -21.18
N ASP A 26 -11.01 -25.16 -20.02
CA ASP A 26 -12.45 -24.98 -19.72
C ASP A 26 -12.92 -23.52 -19.67
N GLY A 27 -12.23 -22.61 -20.38
CA GLY A 27 -12.62 -21.21 -20.50
C GLY A 27 -12.49 -20.36 -19.22
N ALA A 28 -12.18 -20.97 -18.09
CA ALA A 28 -11.79 -20.28 -16.88
C ALA A 28 -10.26 -20.07 -16.89
N GLY A 29 -9.74 -19.33 -17.88
CA GLY A 29 -8.33 -19.02 -17.94
C GLY A 29 -7.88 -18.40 -16.62
N ALA A 30 -7.10 -19.17 -15.85
CA ALA A 30 -6.42 -18.63 -14.69
C ALA A 30 -5.49 -17.51 -15.19
N CYS A 31 -5.97 -16.27 -15.10
CA CYS A 31 -5.15 -15.12 -15.37
C CYS A 31 -4.03 -15.10 -14.36
N ASP A 32 -2.79 -14.99 -14.81
CA ASP A 32 -1.63 -14.93 -13.92
C ASP A 32 -1.78 -13.76 -12.95
N ASN A 33 -1.70 -14.05 -11.67
CA ASN A 33 -1.62 -13.03 -10.66
C ASN A 33 -0.19 -12.49 -10.57
N GLY A 34 -0.05 -11.20 -10.34
CA GLY A 34 1.24 -10.59 -10.06
C GLY A 34 1.88 -11.15 -8.78
N GLY A 35 3.22 -11.12 -8.71
CA GLY A 35 3.96 -11.53 -7.52
C GLY A 35 3.71 -10.61 -6.32
N SER A 36 3.77 -11.17 -5.11
CA SER A 36 3.67 -10.45 -3.85
C SER A 36 5.04 -10.18 -3.24
N ILE A 37 5.16 -9.08 -2.48
CA ILE A 37 6.30 -8.78 -1.63
C ILE A 37 5.78 -8.70 -0.19
N SER A 38 6.39 -9.45 0.73
CA SER A 38 6.18 -9.34 2.18
C SER A 38 7.48 -8.91 2.85
N ILE A 39 7.40 -7.96 3.77
CA ILE A 39 8.53 -7.50 4.59
C ILE A 39 8.07 -7.56 6.04
N ASP A 40 8.60 -8.52 6.78
CA ASP A 40 8.19 -8.80 8.15
C ASP A 40 9.37 -8.64 9.11
N GLY A 41 9.14 -7.99 10.25
CA GLY A 41 10.07 -8.01 11.37
C GLY A 41 10.12 -9.40 12.03
N GLY A 42 11.27 -9.77 12.64
CA GLY A 42 11.43 -11.08 13.28
C GLY A 42 10.52 -11.24 14.50
N TYR A 43 10.05 -12.46 14.73
CA TYR A 43 9.33 -12.87 15.92
C TYR A 43 10.30 -13.17 17.08
N ALA A 44 9.93 -12.80 18.28
CA ALA A 44 10.63 -13.19 19.50
C ALA A 44 9.62 -13.71 20.55
N GLU A 45 9.90 -14.89 21.12
CA GLU A 45 9.02 -15.50 22.13
C GLU A 45 9.14 -14.82 23.50
N TYR A 46 10.36 -14.45 23.90
CA TYR A 46 10.64 -13.86 25.23
C TYR A 46 11.26 -12.46 25.19
N GLY A 47 11.33 -11.84 24.01
CA GLY A 47 11.94 -10.53 23.82
C GLY A 47 11.08 -9.59 23.01
N PHE A 48 11.68 -8.51 22.55
CA PHE A 48 11.03 -7.57 21.64
C PHE A 48 11.04 -8.09 20.22
N GLY A 49 9.93 -7.96 19.49
CA GLY A 49 9.88 -8.23 18.06
C GLY A 49 10.82 -7.32 17.26
N GLY A 50 11.19 -7.74 16.05
CA GLY A 50 12.07 -6.99 15.16
C GLY A 50 11.40 -5.72 14.61
N ASN A 51 12.19 -4.66 14.44
CA ASN A 51 11.74 -3.42 13.81
C ASN A 51 11.88 -3.49 12.29
N VAL A 52 10.95 -2.83 11.58
CA VAL A 52 11.07 -2.53 10.15
C VAL A 52 11.20 -1.02 9.99
N THR A 53 12.30 -0.57 9.36
CA THR A 53 12.54 0.85 9.09
C THR A 53 12.71 1.05 7.59
N VAL A 54 11.96 1.99 7.01
CA VAL A 54 12.08 2.39 5.61
C VAL A 54 12.32 3.89 5.57
N SER A 55 13.45 4.32 5.01
CA SER A 55 13.83 5.73 4.93
C SER A 55 14.39 6.06 3.54
N SER A 56 14.18 7.30 3.09
CA SER A 56 14.86 7.85 1.92
C SER A 56 16.29 8.24 2.26
N GLY A 57 17.10 8.50 1.21
CA GLY A 57 18.49 8.93 1.39
C GLY A 57 18.62 10.39 1.83
N ILE A 58 19.68 10.69 2.58
CA ILE A 58 20.07 12.03 2.97
C ILE A 58 20.89 12.69 1.86
N GLY A 59 20.67 13.99 1.61
CA GLY A 59 21.54 14.81 0.78
C GLY A 59 22.40 15.71 1.67
N GLY A 60 23.73 15.46 1.72
CA GLY A 60 24.65 16.17 2.62
C GLY A 60 24.74 17.69 2.36
N ASN A 61 24.67 18.11 1.11
CA ASN A 61 24.70 19.52 0.69
C ASN A 61 23.55 19.90 -0.25
N THR A 62 22.57 19.00 -0.43
CA THR A 62 21.45 19.18 -1.35
C THR A 62 20.17 18.59 -0.75
N HIS A 63 19.19 18.29 -1.58
CA HIS A 63 17.90 17.75 -1.16
C HIS A 63 18.01 16.27 -0.75
N SER A 64 17.23 15.86 0.24
CA SER A 64 16.99 14.45 0.55
C SER A 64 16.10 13.79 -0.52
N GLY A 65 16.10 12.45 -0.55
CA GLY A 65 15.23 11.69 -1.44
C GLY A 65 13.76 11.75 -1.03
N HIS A 66 12.89 11.36 -1.94
CA HIS A 66 11.45 11.22 -1.69
C HIS A 66 11.09 9.80 -1.25
N MET A 67 10.04 9.67 -0.45
CA MET A 67 9.35 8.42 -0.15
C MET A 67 7.95 8.46 -0.76
N GLN A 68 7.57 7.43 -1.54
CA GLN A 68 6.25 7.30 -2.13
C GLN A 68 5.64 5.94 -1.79
N ILE A 69 4.43 5.95 -1.24
CA ILE A 69 3.63 4.74 -0.98
C ILE A 69 2.33 4.91 -1.74
N LEU A 70 2.12 4.13 -2.78
CA LEU A 70 0.95 4.24 -3.65
C LEU A 70 0.51 2.88 -4.18
N THR A 71 -0.78 2.72 -4.44
CA THR A 71 -1.31 1.64 -5.26
C THR A 71 -1.34 2.10 -6.72
N ARG A 72 -1.17 1.15 -7.64
CA ARG A 72 -1.26 1.44 -9.07
C ARG A 72 -2.71 1.52 -9.52
N ASP A 73 -2.91 2.18 -10.66
CA ASP A 73 -4.21 2.25 -11.32
C ASP A 73 -4.71 0.84 -11.66
N SER A 74 -6.01 0.65 -11.57
CA SER A 74 -6.65 -0.59 -12.04
C SER A 74 -6.69 -0.65 -13.56
N GLY A 75 -6.90 -1.85 -14.11
CA GLY A 75 -7.29 -2.04 -15.49
C GLY A 75 -8.72 -1.56 -15.75
N VAL A 76 -9.17 -1.68 -17.01
CA VAL A 76 -10.45 -1.14 -17.50
C VAL A 76 -11.68 -1.62 -16.71
N ASN A 77 -11.66 -2.84 -16.17
CA ASN A 77 -12.78 -3.45 -15.45
C ASN A 77 -12.43 -3.83 -14.00
N GLY A 78 -11.46 -3.15 -13.41
CA GLY A 78 -11.00 -3.45 -12.05
C GLY A 78 -11.18 -2.29 -11.08
N VAL A 79 -10.82 -2.54 -9.82
CA VAL A 79 -10.71 -1.52 -8.76
C VAL A 79 -9.25 -1.39 -8.36
N SER A 80 -8.82 -0.20 -7.96
CA SER A 80 -7.46 0.02 -7.45
C SER A 80 -7.27 -0.64 -6.09
N GLY A 81 -6.01 -0.89 -5.72
CA GLY A 81 -5.67 -1.47 -4.42
C GLY A 81 -5.92 -0.49 -3.26
N ASN A 82 -5.91 -1.03 -2.04
CA ASN A 82 -6.05 -0.27 -0.81
C ASN A 82 -4.68 -0.01 -0.16
N ILE A 83 -4.56 1.12 0.55
CA ILE A 83 -3.46 1.39 1.49
C ILE A 83 -4.05 1.35 2.89
N ARG A 84 -3.45 0.54 3.80
CA ARG A 84 -3.86 0.44 5.20
C ARG A 84 -2.67 0.64 6.12
N ALA A 85 -2.79 1.58 7.05
CA ALA A 85 -1.86 1.76 8.16
C ALA A 85 -2.61 1.60 9.49
N SER A 86 -2.16 0.70 10.36
CA SER A 86 -2.79 0.46 11.66
C SER A 86 -1.77 -0.10 12.65
N THR A 87 -1.93 0.22 13.92
CA THR A 87 -1.18 -0.44 14.99
C THR A 87 -1.85 -1.72 15.44
N GLY A 88 -1.09 -2.62 16.08
CA GLY A 88 -1.61 -3.85 16.66
C GLY A 88 -2.40 -3.60 17.96
N LYS A 89 -3.14 -4.62 18.38
CA LYS A 89 -3.81 -4.63 19.68
C LYS A 89 -2.81 -4.90 20.80
N SER A 90 -2.99 -4.25 21.95
CA SER A 90 -2.35 -4.63 23.20
C SER A 90 -3.34 -5.41 24.08
N MET A 91 -2.86 -6.48 24.72
CA MET A 91 -3.65 -7.26 25.70
C MET A 91 -3.56 -6.65 27.10
N HIS A 92 -2.37 -6.16 27.46
CA HIS A 92 -2.09 -5.54 28.76
C HIS A 92 -1.16 -4.34 28.53
N GLY A 93 -1.67 -3.14 28.69
CA GLY A 93 -0.94 -1.89 28.47
C GLY A 93 -1.47 -1.13 27.26
N ASP A 94 -0.74 -0.11 26.85
CA ASP A 94 -1.15 0.81 25.80
C ASP A 94 -0.92 0.21 24.40
N SER A 95 -1.79 0.55 23.44
CA SER A 95 -1.55 0.28 22.03
C SER A 95 -0.56 1.29 21.44
N GLY A 96 0.04 0.94 20.29
CA GLY A 96 0.92 1.86 19.56
C GLY A 96 0.18 3.10 19.03
N LYS A 97 0.93 4.16 18.73
CA LYS A 97 0.42 5.37 18.06
C LYS A 97 0.76 5.37 16.56
N ILE A 98 -0.03 6.09 15.77
CA ILE A 98 0.31 6.51 14.41
C ILE A 98 0.59 8.01 14.47
N GLU A 99 1.73 8.44 13.91
CA GLU A 99 2.12 9.85 13.86
C GLU A 99 2.41 10.25 12.42
N ILE A 100 1.76 11.30 11.95
CA ILE A 100 1.97 11.89 10.62
C ILE A 100 2.28 13.37 10.84
N ALA A 101 3.52 13.76 10.57
CA ALA A 101 4.00 15.11 10.78
C ALA A 101 4.96 15.55 9.67
N THR A 102 5.08 16.84 9.46
CA THR A 102 6.11 17.44 8.65
C THR A 102 7.28 17.88 9.53
N GLY A 103 8.49 17.94 8.93
CA GLY A 103 9.68 18.44 9.63
C GLY A 103 9.67 19.95 9.81
N ASP A 104 10.53 20.43 10.71
CA ASP A 104 10.72 21.84 10.99
C ASP A 104 11.62 22.53 9.94
N ALA A 105 11.32 23.78 9.62
CA ALA A 105 12.21 24.66 8.88
C ALA A 105 12.96 25.58 9.87
N MET A 106 14.23 25.24 10.17
CA MET A 106 14.94 25.84 11.30
C MET A 106 15.50 27.25 11.05
N PHE A 107 15.81 27.60 9.82
CA PHE A 107 16.46 28.90 9.53
C PHE A 107 15.64 29.75 8.56
N HIS A 108 15.56 29.34 7.30
CA HIS A 108 14.85 30.09 6.26
C HIS A 108 13.97 29.14 5.48
N GLY A 109 12.76 29.55 5.16
CA GLY A 109 11.79 28.75 4.44
C GLY A 109 10.57 28.41 5.30
N SER A 110 9.62 27.75 4.71
CA SER A 110 8.41 27.28 5.37
C SER A 110 8.45 25.78 5.61
N SER A 111 7.84 25.30 6.68
CA SER A 111 7.61 23.86 6.90
C SER A 111 6.67 23.31 5.83
N GLY A 112 6.71 21.98 5.63
CA GLY A 112 5.79 21.29 4.73
C GLY A 112 4.33 21.35 5.19
N SER A 113 3.42 21.00 4.32
CA SER A 113 2.00 20.84 4.63
C SER A 113 1.59 19.36 4.67
N VAL A 114 0.55 19.03 5.45
CA VAL A 114 -0.16 17.76 5.39
C VAL A 114 -1.50 17.99 4.70
N SER A 115 -1.77 17.27 3.62
CA SER A 115 -3.05 17.35 2.89
C SER A 115 -3.72 15.99 2.87
N VAL A 116 -5.00 15.95 3.22
CA VAL A 116 -5.84 14.75 3.16
C VAL A 116 -7.05 15.06 2.31
N SER A 117 -7.25 14.30 1.23
CA SER A 117 -8.38 14.52 0.31
C SER A 117 -8.87 13.19 -0.24
N THR A 118 -10.12 13.15 -0.64
CA THR A 118 -10.72 12.07 -1.43
C THR A 118 -10.71 12.43 -2.91
N GLY A 119 -10.72 11.41 -3.77
CA GLY A 119 -10.81 11.61 -5.22
C GLY A 119 -12.20 12.03 -5.71
N GLU A 120 -12.25 12.57 -6.92
CA GLU A 120 -13.48 12.88 -7.61
C GLU A 120 -14.10 11.63 -8.26
N SER A 121 -15.42 11.62 -8.38
CA SER A 121 -16.17 10.62 -9.13
C SER A 121 -17.03 11.31 -10.19
N ASN A 122 -16.91 10.88 -11.46
CA ASN A 122 -17.67 11.46 -12.55
C ASN A 122 -19.13 10.96 -12.60
N GLU A 123 -19.38 9.71 -12.19
CA GLU A 123 -20.70 9.06 -12.31
C GLU A 123 -21.17 8.39 -11.02
N GLY A 124 -20.47 8.60 -9.92
CA GLY A 124 -20.77 8.03 -8.60
C GLY A 124 -20.64 9.06 -7.49
N GLN A 125 -20.67 8.59 -6.26
CA GLN A 125 -20.41 9.42 -5.08
C GLN A 125 -18.90 9.54 -4.86
N GLY A 126 -18.44 10.73 -4.43
CA GLY A 126 -17.08 10.91 -3.91
C GLY A 126 -16.89 10.12 -2.62
N GLY A 127 -15.63 9.84 -2.28
CA GLY A 127 -15.29 9.16 -1.02
C GLY A 127 -15.47 10.09 0.19
N ASP A 128 -15.57 9.50 1.39
CA ASP A 128 -15.70 10.21 2.65
C ASP A 128 -14.35 10.28 3.39
N ILE A 129 -14.18 11.31 4.21
CA ILE A 129 -13.14 11.38 5.25
C ILE A 129 -13.84 11.24 6.60
N ALA A 130 -13.59 10.12 7.31
CA ALA A 130 -14.13 9.89 8.65
C ALA A 130 -13.01 10.00 9.69
N LEU A 131 -13.18 10.90 10.66
CA LEU A 131 -12.33 11.05 11.83
C LEU A 131 -13.13 10.63 13.06
N GLN A 132 -12.71 9.55 13.73
CA GLN A 132 -13.42 9.00 14.87
C GLN A 132 -12.50 8.86 16.06
N VAL A 133 -12.94 9.34 17.22
CA VAL A 133 -12.29 9.11 18.51
C VAL A 133 -12.86 7.85 19.15
N GLY A 134 -11.99 6.96 19.61
CA GLY A 134 -12.41 5.76 20.35
C GLY A 134 -13.05 6.11 21.70
N THR A 135 -13.93 5.25 22.19
CA THR A 135 -14.54 5.37 23.52
C THR A 135 -13.66 4.69 24.55
N GLY A 136 -13.47 5.33 25.71
CA GLY A 136 -12.83 4.74 26.90
C GLY A 136 -13.86 4.53 28.01
N ASN A 137 -13.71 3.46 28.79
CA ASN A 137 -14.40 3.29 30.06
C ASN A 137 -13.43 3.69 31.20
N THR A 138 -13.70 4.78 31.89
CA THR A 138 -13.04 5.16 33.15
C THR A 138 -13.83 4.65 34.30
#